data_ae0e31d893a6326da33e8d45de07f7bc
#
_entry.id   ae0e31d893a6326da33e8d45de07f7bc
#
_cell.length_a   1.000
_cell.length_b   1.000
_cell.length_c   1.000
_cell.angle_alpha   90.00
_cell.angle_beta   90.00
_cell.angle_gamma   90.00
#
_symmetry.space_group_name_H-M   'P 1'
#
loop_
_entity.id
_entity.type
_entity.pdbx_description
1 polymer ?
#
loop_
_entity_poly.entity_id
_entity_poly.type
_entity_poly.pdbx_seq_one_letter_code
_entity_poly.pdbx_strand_id
1 'polypeptide(L)'
;SDLFQQADLVLLGHCCGATLFGMVLIASATHYMGVSSMIRYMGVQGAAMLIGLAAYVLLSMVDVELLVKHWRLILLFSVVFILLLRTPLGVTRNGNRAWLAIPHVPVSIQPAEVVKIAFILLLSKQFEWVREQRRELKSLGSVALPTAHLLFMVGLIYVVSSDMGSALVYVFIFACIALVAGVAWQWFALGG
;
A
#
# COMPACT_ATOMS: atom_id res chain seq x y z
N SER A 1 -27.58 -9.74 6.11
CA SER A 1 -27.52 -8.26 5.85
C SER A 1 -26.38 -7.56 6.57
N ASP A 2 -25.58 -8.30 7.34
CA ASP A 2 -24.51 -7.71 8.20
C ASP A 2 -23.26 -7.30 7.41
N LEU A 3 -23.10 -7.80 6.19
CA LEU A 3 -21.97 -7.48 5.31
C LEU A 3 -21.88 -6.01 4.94
N PHE A 4 -23.02 -5.34 4.77
CA PHE A 4 -23.07 -3.93 4.42
C PHE A 4 -23.00 -2.99 5.64
N GLN A 5 -23.17 -3.50 6.86
CA GLN A 5 -23.07 -2.68 8.08
C GLN A 5 -21.60 -2.45 8.48
N GLN A 6 -20.67 -3.32 8.07
CA GLN A 6 -19.24 -3.17 8.35
C GLN A 6 -18.48 -2.46 7.23
N ALA A 7 -19.08 -2.33 6.04
CA ALA A 7 -18.45 -1.67 4.91
C ALA A 7 -18.73 -0.16 4.89
N ASP A 8 -17.70 0.66 4.77
CA ASP A 8 -17.85 2.10 4.56
C ASP A 8 -18.33 2.38 3.14
N LEU A 9 -19.65 2.51 2.97
CA LEU A 9 -20.27 2.77 1.68
C LEU A 9 -19.88 4.13 1.09
N VAL A 10 -19.54 5.11 1.93
CA VAL A 10 -19.10 6.43 1.48
C VAL A 10 -17.73 6.33 0.84
N LEU A 11 -16.80 5.61 1.50
CA LEU A 11 -15.48 5.33 0.95
C LEU A 11 -15.59 4.55 -0.36
N LEU A 12 -16.42 3.49 -0.39
CA LEU A 12 -16.66 2.70 -1.59
C LEU A 12 -17.18 3.56 -2.74
N GLY A 13 -18.15 4.44 -2.46
CA GLY A 13 -18.70 5.36 -3.45
C GLY A 13 -17.64 6.29 -4.04
N HIS A 14 -16.75 6.85 -3.22
CA HIS A 14 -15.64 7.68 -3.68
C HIS A 14 -14.65 6.89 -4.54
N CYS A 15 -14.29 5.67 -4.14
CA CYS A 15 -13.39 4.82 -4.91
C CYS A 15 -13.99 4.45 -6.28
N CYS A 16 -15.27 4.09 -6.32
CA CYS A 16 -15.98 3.80 -7.56
C CYS A 16 -16.06 5.05 -8.46
N GLY A 17 -16.40 6.21 -7.90
CA GLY A 17 -16.44 7.47 -8.62
C GLY A 17 -15.09 7.86 -9.21
N ALA A 18 -14.02 7.77 -8.43
CA ALA A 18 -12.66 8.02 -8.90
C ALA A 18 -12.25 7.05 -10.03
N THR A 19 -12.62 5.76 -9.90
CA THR A 19 -12.31 4.76 -10.93
C THR A 19 -13.08 5.02 -12.23
N LEU A 20 -14.36 5.36 -12.14
CA LEU A 20 -15.17 5.72 -13.31
C LEU A 20 -14.62 6.98 -13.99
N PHE A 21 -14.24 8.00 -13.23
CA PHE A 21 -13.57 9.19 -13.77
C PHE A 21 -12.25 8.82 -14.46
N GLY A 22 -11.46 7.94 -13.86
CA GLY A 22 -10.24 7.39 -14.47
C GLY A 22 -10.50 6.66 -15.79
N MET A 23 -11.62 5.93 -15.91
CA MET A 23 -12.02 5.28 -17.16
C MET A 23 -12.34 6.31 -18.26
N VAL A 24 -13.00 7.41 -17.91
CA VAL A 24 -13.25 8.50 -18.87
C VAL A 24 -11.95 9.13 -19.36
N LEU A 25 -10.98 9.36 -18.44
CA LEU A 25 -9.67 9.88 -18.82
C LEU A 25 -8.89 8.90 -19.72
N ILE A 26 -8.93 7.60 -19.42
CA ILE A 26 -8.31 6.57 -20.26
C ILE A 26 -8.95 6.56 -21.67
N ALA A 27 -10.27 6.60 -21.74
CA ALA A 27 -10.98 6.64 -23.02
C ALA A 27 -10.56 7.87 -23.86
N SER A 28 -10.49 9.04 -23.23
CA SER A 28 -10.04 10.27 -23.88
C SER A 28 -8.57 10.18 -24.33
N ALA A 29 -7.69 9.73 -23.44
CA ALA A 29 -6.26 9.64 -23.72
C ALA A 29 -5.88 8.57 -24.77
N THR A 30 -6.69 7.51 -24.91
CA THR A 30 -6.42 6.42 -25.86
C THR A 30 -7.21 6.54 -27.16
N HIS A 31 -8.08 7.53 -27.28
CA HIS A 31 -8.91 7.73 -28.48
C HIS A 31 -8.08 7.82 -29.78
N TYR A 32 -6.92 8.48 -29.73
CA TYR A 32 -6.02 8.61 -30.89
C TYR A 32 -5.28 7.31 -31.24
N MET A 33 -5.24 6.32 -30.34
CA MET A 33 -4.56 5.03 -30.56
C MET A 33 -5.43 4.01 -31.33
N GLY A 34 -6.67 4.38 -31.66
CA GLY A 34 -7.64 3.52 -32.32
C GLY A 34 -8.57 2.78 -31.35
N VAL A 35 -9.77 2.46 -31.86
CA VAL A 35 -10.87 1.89 -31.07
C VAL A 35 -10.50 0.58 -30.36
N SER A 36 -9.72 -0.28 -31.01
CA SER A 36 -9.32 -1.58 -30.40
C SER A 36 -8.42 -1.40 -29.18
N SER A 37 -7.51 -0.44 -29.23
CA SER A 37 -6.64 -0.09 -28.09
C SER A 37 -7.46 0.50 -26.95
N MET A 38 -8.36 1.42 -27.25
CA MET A 38 -9.26 2.03 -26.27
C MET A 38 -10.09 0.97 -25.54
N ILE A 39 -10.74 0.05 -26.27
CA ILE A 39 -11.54 -1.04 -25.70
C ILE A 39 -10.68 -1.93 -24.80
N ARG A 40 -9.47 -2.25 -25.22
CA ARG A 40 -8.54 -3.06 -24.42
C ARG A 40 -8.18 -2.40 -23.08
N TYR A 41 -7.81 -1.12 -23.08
CA TYR A 41 -7.45 -0.40 -21.86
C TYR A 41 -8.65 -0.21 -20.93
N MET A 42 -9.81 0.12 -21.49
CA MET A 42 -11.06 0.23 -20.72
C MET A 42 -11.48 -1.13 -20.14
N GLY A 43 -11.33 -2.21 -20.90
CA GLY A 43 -11.63 -3.57 -20.44
C GLY A 43 -10.75 -3.99 -19.26
N VAL A 44 -9.44 -3.71 -19.32
CA VAL A 44 -8.51 -3.97 -18.22
C VAL A 44 -8.89 -3.17 -16.98
N GLN A 45 -9.21 -1.89 -17.14
CA GLN A 45 -9.62 -1.02 -16.03
C GLN A 45 -10.95 -1.46 -15.41
N GLY A 46 -11.92 -1.84 -16.25
CA GLY A 46 -13.20 -2.39 -15.78
C GLY A 46 -13.04 -3.69 -15.01
N ALA A 47 -12.20 -4.61 -15.50
CA ALA A 47 -11.87 -5.84 -14.80
C ALA A 47 -11.17 -5.57 -13.46
N ALA A 48 -10.22 -4.62 -13.43
CA ALA A 48 -9.57 -4.21 -12.19
C ALA A 48 -10.55 -3.62 -11.18
N MET A 49 -11.53 -2.83 -11.63
CA MET A 49 -12.60 -2.29 -10.79
C MET A 49 -13.45 -3.41 -10.16
N LEU A 50 -13.85 -4.42 -10.95
CA LEU A 50 -14.63 -5.55 -10.43
C LEU A 50 -13.84 -6.38 -9.42
N ILE A 51 -12.54 -6.64 -9.69
CA ILE A 51 -11.64 -7.33 -8.76
C ILE A 51 -11.47 -6.50 -7.48
N GLY A 52 -11.28 -5.18 -7.62
CA GLY A 52 -11.17 -4.27 -6.47
C GLY A 52 -12.43 -4.25 -5.61
N LEU A 53 -13.61 -4.25 -6.23
CA LEU A 53 -14.88 -4.33 -5.51
C LEU A 53 -15.04 -5.64 -4.75
N ALA A 54 -14.72 -6.77 -5.40
CA ALA A 54 -14.74 -8.08 -4.75
C ALA A 54 -13.74 -8.14 -3.58
N ALA A 55 -12.51 -7.64 -3.78
CA ALA A 55 -11.50 -7.56 -2.74
C ALA A 55 -11.95 -6.66 -1.57
N TYR A 56 -12.60 -5.53 -1.85
CA TYR A 56 -13.14 -4.65 -0.82
C TYR A 56 -14.14 -5.38 0.08
N VAL A 57 -15.11 -6.09 -0.53
CA VAL A 57 -16.10 -6.87 0.23
C VAL A 57 -15.44 -7.96 1.06
N LEU A 58 -14.51 -8.73 0.48
CA LEU A 58 -13.81 -9.79 1.19
C LEU A 58 -12.96 -9.26 2.35
N LEU A 59 -12.24 -8.17 2.14
CA LEU A 59 -11.38 -7.57 3.16
C LEU A 59 -12.18 -6.89 4.27
N SER A 60 -13.37 -6.38 3.98
CA SER A 60 -14.27 -5.83 5.00
C SER A 60 -14.76 -6.88 6.02
N MET A 61 -14.63 -8.17 5.68
CA MET A 61 -14.98 -9.28 6.57
C MET A 61 -13.80 -9.76 7.41
N VAL A 62 -12.58 -9.29 7.11
CA VAL A 62 -11.36 -9.73 7.79
C VAL A 62 -11.22 -9.00 9.13
N ASP A 63 -11.08 -9.77 10.19
CA ASP A 63 -10.73 -9.22 11.51
C ASP A 63 -9.27 -8.78 11.51
N VAL A 64 -9.07 -7.47 11.49
CA VAL A 64 -7.75 -6.83 11.49
C VAL A 64 -6.95 -7.17 12.74
N GLU A 65 -7.61 -7.32 13.91
CA GLU A 65 -6.94 -7.63 15.17
C GLU A 65 -6.34 -9.03 15.13
N LEU A 66 -7.06 -10.01 14.56
CA LEU A 66 -6.54 -11.36 14.36
C LEU A 66 -5.35 -11.37 13.40
N LEU A 67 -5.42 -10.57 12.35
CA LEU A 67 -4.35 -10.46 11.37
C LEU A 67 -3.07 -9.91 12.02
N VAL A 68 -3.20 -8.83 12.75
CA VAL A 68 -2.07 -8.14 13.40
C VAL A 68 -1.46 -8.95 14.56
N LYS A 69 -2.22 -9.87 15.16
CA LYS A 69 -1.69 -10.83 16.14
C LYS A 69 -0.51 -11.64 15.59
N HIS A 70 -0.51 -11.91 14.28
CA HIS A 70 0.55 -12.62 13.58
C HIS A 70 1.56 -11.66 12.92
N TRP A 71 1.87 -10.53 13.56
CA TRP A 71 2.72 -9.47 13.02
C TRP A 71 4.07 -9.94 12.47
N ARG A 72 4.68 -10.98 13.09
CA ARG A 72 5.96 -11.55 12.63
C ARG A 72 5.84 -12.19 11.25
N LEU A 73 4.71 -12.88 10.99
CA LEU A 73 4.45 -13.49 9.69
C LEU A 73 4.19 -12.44 8.63
N ILE A 74 3.47 -11.36 8.99
CA ILE A 74 3.21 -10.24 8.08
C ILE A 74 4.52 -9.53 7.71
N LEU A 75 5.40 -9.30 8.68
CA LEU A 75 6.70 -8.70 8.43
C LEU A 75 7.58 -9.61 7.56
N LEU A 76 7.64 -10.92 7.89
CA LEU A 76 8.38 -11.90 7.09
C LEU A 76 7.86 -11.95 5.64
N PHE A 77 6.54 -12.04 5.48
CA PHE A 77 5.90 -11.97 4.15
C PHE A 77 6.31 -10.71 3.40
N SER A 78 6.28 -9.55 4.06
CA SER A 78 6.64 -8.27 3.44
C SER A 78 8.07 -8.27 2.91
N VAL A 79 9.02 -8.75 3.73
CA VAL A 79 10.43 -8.83 3.35
C VAL A 79 10.63 -9.81 2.21
N VAL A 80 10.11 -11.03 2.33
CA VAL A 80 10.23 -12.07 1.30
C VAL A 80 9.61 -11.61 -0.02
N PHE A 81 8.44 -10.98 0.05
CA PHE A 81 7.73 -10.53 -1.15
C PHE A 81 8.47 -9.44 -1.90
N ILE A 82 9.15 -8.50 -1.20
CA ILE A 82 10.02 -7.52 -1.84
C ILE A 82 11.28 -8.21 -2.40
N LEU A 83 11.88 -9.15 -1.67
CA LEU A 83 13.08 -9.87 -2.13
C LEU A 83 12.82 -10.72 -3.37
N LEU A 84 11.59 -11.14 -3.65
CA LEU A 84 11.23 -11.82 -4.91
C LEU A 84 11.57 -10.99 -6.15
N LEU A 85 11.66 -9.66 -6.03
CA LEU A 85 12.13 -8.81 -7.14
C LEU A 85 13.56 -9.12 -7.58
N ARG A 86 14.38 -9.72 -6.73
CA ARG A 86 15.76 -10.15 -7.08
C ARG A 86 15.79 -11.48 -7.83
N THR A 87 14.69 -12.21 -7.88
CA THR A 87 14.55 -13.46 -8.63
C THR A 87 14.31 -13.18 -10.13
N PRO A 88 14.35 -14.20 -11.01
CA PRO A 88 14.02 -14.05 -12.44
C PRO A 88 12.60 -13.53 -12.72
N LEU A 89 11.69 -13.56 -11.73
CA LEU A 89 10.34 -13.00 -11.84
C LEU A 89 10.33 -11.47 -11.82
N GLY A 90 11.41 -10.83 -11.31
CA GLY A 90 11.53 -9.38 -11.25
C GLY A 90 11.80 -8.77 -12.62
N VAL A 91 10.94 -7.85 -13.05
CA VAL A 91 11.03 -7.15 -14.34
C VAL A 91 11.37 -5.68 -14.11
N THR A 92 12.30 -5.18 -14.92
CA THR A 92 12.68 -3.78 -14.93
C THR A 92 11.81 -3.00 -15.92
N ARG A 93 11.19 -1.92 -15.44
CA ARG A 93 10.45 -0.95 -16.26
C ARG A 93 10.91 0.45 -15.91
N ASN A 94 11.17 1.28 -16.89
CA ASN A 94 11.62 2.67 -16.71
C ASN A 94 12.82 2.82 -15.75
N GLY A 95 13.74 1.88 -15.76
CA GLY A 95 14.93 1.90 -14.89
C GLY A 95 14.74 1.27 -13.50
N ASN A 96 13.51 0.99 -13.07
CA ASN A 96 13.21 0.43 -11.75
C ASN A 96 12.81 -1.06 -11.86
N ARG A 97 13.46 -1.91 -11.05
CA ARG A 97 13.11 -3.34 -10.94
C ARG A 97 12.03 -3.54 -9.88
N ALA A 98 10.85 -2.98 -10.12
CA ALA A 98 9.78 -2.88 -9.13
C ALA A 98 8.58 -3.82 -9.37
N TRP A 99 8.60 -4.60 -10.47
CA TRP A 99 7.46 -5.39 -10.90
C TRP A 99 7.78 -6.89 -10.91
N LEU A 100 6.84 -7.69 -10.42
CA LEU A 100 6.85 -9.15 -10.59
C LEU A 100 5.95 -9.52 -11.77
N ALA A 101 6.51 -10.18 -12.78
CA ALA A 101 5.76 -10.74 -13.89
C ALA A 101 5.64 -12.25 -13.70
N ILE A 102 4.41 -12.76 -13.72
CA ILE A 102 4.17 -14.19 -13.68
C ILE A 102 4.17 -14.69 -15.12
N PRO A 103 5.00 -15.71 -15.47
CA PRO A 103 4.99 -16.28 -16.81
C PRO A 103 3.58 -16.68 -17.25
N HIS A 104 3.24 -16.39 -18.50
CA HIS A 104 1.94 -16.67 -19.13
C HIS A 104 0.74 -15.87 -18.59
N VAL A 105 0.94 -14.96 -17.63
CA VAL A 105 -0.12 -14.07 -17.13
C VAL A 105 0.17 -12.64 -17.57
N PRO A 106 -0.76 -11.96 -18.27
CA PRO A 106 -0.53 -10.58 -18.74
C PRO A 106 -0.65 -9.51 -17.63
N VAL A 107 -0.48 -9.93 -16.39
CA VAL A 107 -0.56 -9.06 -15.21
C VAL A 107 0.78 -9.05 -14.48
N SER A 108 1.25 -7.88 -14.12
CA SER A 108 2.42 -7.70 -13.25
C SER A 108 2.00 -7.03 -11.95
N ILE A 109 2.56 -7.51 -10.84
CA ILE A 109 2.26 -7.01 -9.50
C ILE A 109 3.49 -6.25 -9.00
N GLN A 110 3.26 -5.10 -8.37
CA GLN A 110 4.30 -4.35 -7.68
C GLN A 110 4.29 -4.73 -6.19
N PRO A 111 5.30 -5.45 -5.68
CA PRO A 111 5.32 -5.86 -4.28
C PRO A 111 5.19 -4.73 -3.28
N ALA A 112 5.81 -3.57 -3.55
CA ALA A 112 5.72 -2.39 -2.70
C ALA A 112 4.28 -1.92 -2.48
N GLU A 113 3.37 -2.08 -3.47
CA GLU A 113 1.96 -1.72 -3.33
C GLU A 113 1.21 -2.67 -2.39
N VAL A 114 1.48 -3.97 -2.47
CA VAL A 114 0.86 -4.97 -1.59
C VAL A 114 1.39 -4.86 -0.16
N VAL A 115 2.71 -4.74 -0.03
CA VAL A 115 3.38 -4.64 1.28
C VAL A 115 3.05 -3.33 2.00
N LYS A 116 2.64 -2.29 1.28
CA LYS A 116 2.15 -1.03 1.85
C LYS A 116 1.00 -1.25 2.83
N ILE A 117 0.07 -2.15 2.51
CA ILE A 117 -1.05 -2.50 3.40
C ILE A 117 -0.51 -3.13 4.69
N ALA A 118 0.40 -4.09 4.56
CA ALA A 118 1.06 -4.72 5.70
C ALA A 118 1.83 -3.69 6.57
N PHE A 119 2.52 -2.76 5.93
CA PHE A 119 3.23 -1.67 6.62
C PHE A 119 2.29 -0.78 7.43
N ILE A 120 1.14 -0.39 6.87
CA ILE A 120 0.13 0.42 7.57
C ILE A 120 -0.37 -0.32 8.82
N LEU A 121 -0.71 -1.60 8.68
CA LEU A 121 -1.22 -2.42 9.78
C LEU A 121 -0.18 -2.57 10.92
N LEU A 122 1.05 -2.90 10.55
CA LEU A 122 2.13 -3.09 11.53
C LEU A 122 2.50 -1.77 12.21
N LEU A 123 2.54 -0.68 11.46
CA LEU A 123 2.84 0.65 12.00
C LEU A 123 1.76 1.10 13.00
N SER A 124 0.49 0.92 12.65
CA SER A 124 -0.63 1.26 13.53
C SER A 124 -0.55 0.46 14.83
N LYS A 125 -0.24 -0.84 14.77
CA LYS A 125 -0.07 -1.69 15.97
C LYS A 125 1.13 -1.26 16.82
N GLN A 126 2.22 -0.84 16.20
CA GLN A 126 3.39 -0.34 16.94
C GLN A 126 3.05 0.94 17.73
N PHE A 127 2.29 1.88 17.13
CA PHE A 127 1.85 3.08 17.83
C PHE A 127 0.83 2.76 18.93
N GLU A 128 -0.09 1.83 18.70
CA GLU A 128 -1.03 1.35 19.72
C GLU A 128 -0.28 0.77 20.92
N TRP A 129 0.68 -0.13 20.69
CA TRP A 129 1.50 -0.73 21.73
C TRP A 129 2.28 0.31 22.56
N VAL A 130 2.83 1.34 21.90
CA VAL A 130 3.51 2.45 22.59
C VAL A 130 2.55 3.20 23.49
N ARG A 131 1.31 3.46 23.05
CA ARG A 131 0.27 4.11 23.85
C ARG A 131 -0.17 3.26 25.05
N GLU A 132 -0.34 1.96 24.86
CA GLU A 132 -0.70 1.02 25.94
C GLU A 132 0.34 1.00 27.06
N GLN A 133 1.62 1.17 26.74
CA GLN A 133 2.69 1.27 27.72
C GLN A 133 2.75 2.61 28.46
N ARG A 134 1.75 3.48 28.28
CA ARG A 134 1.67 4.85 28.83
C ARG A 134 2.93 5.69 28.55
N ARG A 135 3.65 5.39 27.48
CA ARG A 135 4.77 6.21 27.05
C ARG A 135 4.26 7.43 26.32
N GLU A 136 4.75 8.59 26.71
CA GLU A 136 4.43 9.81 25.99
C GLU A 136 5.02 9.72 24.57
N LEU A 137 4.18 9.87 23.55
CA LEU A 137 4.62 9.91 22.13
C LEU A 137 5.47 11.15 21.80
N LYS A 138 5.76 11.97 22.81
CA LYS A 138 6.68 13.11 22.74
C LYS A 138 8.14 12.70 22.95
N SER A 139 8.42 11.48 23.45
CA SER A 139 9.78 11.00 23.68
C SER A 139 10.34 10.31 22.43
N LEU A 140 11.58 10.60 22.07
CA LEU A 140 12.31 9.93 20.98
C LEU A 140 12.31 8.40 21.14
N GLY A 141 12.46 7.90 22.34
CA GLY A 141 12.46 6.46 22.61
C GLY A 141 11.13 5.78 22.29
N SER A 142 10.02 6.52 22.34
CA SER A 142 8.69 5.99 22.05
C SER A 142 8.45 5.84 20.53
N VAL A 143 9.07 6.68 19.73
CA VAL A 143 8.91 6.69 18.27
C VAL A 143 10.02 5.90 17.58
N ALA A 144 11.04 5.46 18.33
CA ALA A 144 12.21 4.77 17.79
C ALA A 144 11.86 3.49 17.03
N LEU A 145 10.99 2.64 17.57
CA LEU A 145 10.58 1.38 16.92
C LEU A 145 9.81 1.61 15.61
N PRO A 146 8.75 2.43 15.57
CA PRO A 146 8.08 2.77 14.31
C PRO A 146 9.02 3.41 13.28
N THR A 147 9.92 4.29 13.71
CA THR A 147 10.90 4.93 12.82
C THR A 147 11.91 3.93 12.27
N ALA A 148 12.42 3.02 13.09
CA ALA A 148 13.31 1.96 12.64
C ALA A 148 12.63 1.05 11.61
N HIS A 149 11.34 0.74 11.80
CA HIS A 149 10.55 -0.03 10.83
C HIS A 149 10.41 0.74 9.52
N LEU A 150 10.11 2.05 9.55
CA LEU A 150 10.08 2.89 8.35
C LEU A 150 11.42 2.85 7.60
N LEU A 151 12.52 3.13 8.30
CA LEU A 151 13.85 3.18 7.70
C LEU A 151 14.25 1.84 7.09
N PHE A 152 13.92 0.73 7.77
CA PHE A 152 14.14 -0.61 7.26
C PHE A 152 13.36 -0.85 5.97
N MET A 153 12.06 -0.53 5.91
CA MET A 153 11.22 -0.75 4.74
C MET A 153 11.61 0.14 3.56
N VAL A 154 11.87 1.43 3.82
CA VAL A 154 12.35 2.38 2.80
C VAL A 154 13.71 1.93 2.24
N GLY A 155 14.64 1.55 3.11
CA GLY A 155 15.94 1.04 2.72
C GLY A 155 15.83 -0.25 1.89
N LEU A 156 14.99 -1.19 2.31
CA LEU A 156 14.74 -2.44 1.60
C LEU A 156 14.17 -2.18 0.19
N ILE A 157 13.13 -1.34 0.09
CA ILE A 157 12.52 -0.98 -1.20
C ILE A 157 13.55 -0.31 -2.10
N TYR A 158 14.27 0.68 -1.59
CA TYR A 158 15.26 1.40 -2.38
C TYR A 158 16.40 0.50 -2.89
N VAL A 159 16.98 -0.31 -2.01
CA VAL A 159 18.09 -1.20 -2.35
C VAL A 159 17.67 -2.31 -3.31
N VAL A 160 16.45 -2.85 -3.16
CA VAL A 160 15.99 -3.99 -3.97
C VAL A 160 15.43 -3.55 -5.31
N SER A 161 14.62 -2.47 -5.35
CA SER A 161 13.88 -2.07 -6.56
C SER A 161 14.37 -0.77 -7.19
N SER A 162 15.19 0.04 -6.49
CA SER A 162 15.59 1.40 -6.89
C SER A 162 14.40 2.36 -7.10
N ASP A 163 13.27 2.06 -6.46
CA ASP A 163 12.01 2.80 -6.59
C ASP A 163 11.89 3.86 -5.49
N MET A 164 12.40 5.05 -5.80
CA MET A 164 12.32 6.20 -4.91
C MET A 164 10.87 6.69 -4.72
N GLY A 165 10.03 6.56 -5.75
CA GLY A 165 8.63 6.96 -5.68
C GLY A 165 7.87 6.17 -4.61
N SER A 166 7.97 4.84 -4.65
CA SER A 166 7.38 3.99 -3.62
C SER A 166 7.96 4.29 -2.23
N ALA A 167 9.28 4.48 -2.11
CA ALA A 167 9.92 4.81 -0.84
C ALA A 167 9.35 6.09 -0.21
N LEU A 168 9.15 7.15 -1.00
CA LEU A 168 8.54 8.40 -0.54
C LEU A 168 7.10 8.21 -0.05
N VAL A 169 6.32 7.34 -0.69
CA VAL A 169 4.95 7.03 -0.24
C VAL A 169 4.97 6.41 1.15
N TYR A 170 5.93 5.53 1.47
CA TYR A 170 6.07 4.96 2.82
C TYR A 170 6.40 6.02 3.87
N VAL A 171 7.26 6.98 3.53
CA VAL A 171 7.55 8.14 4.41
C VAL A 171 6.28 8.96 4.65
N PHE A 172 5.51 9.22 3.61
CA PHE A 172 4.25 9.97 3.73
C PHE A 172 3.21 9.22 4.58
N ILE A 173 3.05 7.92 4.38
CA ILE A 173 2.16 7.09 5.21
C ILE A 173 2.58 7.14 6.68
N PHE A 174 3.88 7.01 6.96
CA PHE A 174 4.40 7.13 8.32
C PHE A 174 4.06 8.49 8.94
N ALA A 175 4.28 9.57 8.21
CA ALA A 175 3.96 10.92 8.68
C ALA A 175 2.47 11.06 9.03
N CYS A 176 1.57 10.60 8.16
CA CYS A 176 0.13 10.65 8.40
C CYS A 176 -0.28 9.83 9.64
N ILE A 177 0.20 8.60 9.77
CA ILE A 177 -0.14 7.73 10.90
C ILE A 177 0.44 8.29 12.20
N ALA A 178 1.68 8.78 12.19
CA ALA A 178 2.33 9.35 13.36
C ALA A 178 1.60 10.62 13.85
N LEU A 179 1.12 11.47 12.93
CA LEU A 179 0.31 12.65 13.28
C LEU A 179 -1.01 12.25 13.92
N VAL A 180 -1.73 11.28 13.34
CA VAL A 180 -3.00 10.77 13.90
C VAL A 180 -2.77 10.06 15.25
N ALA A 181 -1.65 9.37 15.41
CA ALA A 181 -1.27 8.74 16.68
C ALA A 181 -0.96 9.76 17.79
N GLY A 182 -0.74 11.04 17.45
CA GLY A 182 -0.46 12.12 18.41
C GLY A 182 1.03 12.33 18.69
N VAL A 183 1.90 11.93 17.77
CA VAL A 183 3.32 12.29 17.82
C VAL A 183 3.45 13.80 17.68
N ALA A 184 4.26 14.42 18.56
CA ALA A 184 4.43 15.86 18.56
C ALA A 184 4.97 16.35 17.19
N TRP A 185 4.27 17.32 16.58
CA TRP A 185 4.61 17.89 15.28
C TRP A 185 6.03 18.47 15.22
N GLN A 186 6.58 18.85 16.37
CA GLN A 186 7.94 19.36 16.52
C GLN A 186 9.02 18.42 15.96
N TRP A 187 8.77 17.11 16.01
CA TRP A 187 9.70 16.11 15.47
C TRP A 187 9.72 16.09 13.94
N PHE A 188 8.61 16.44 13.31
CA PHE A 188 8.56 16.61 11.85
C PHE A 188 9.27 17.88 11.39
N ALA A 189 9.25 18.95 12.22
CA ALA A 189 9.95 20.19 11.95
C ALA A 189 11.48 20.10 12.11
N LEU A 190 11.97 19.15 12.92
CA LEU A 190 13.40 18.91 13.15
C LEU A 190 14.02 17.91 12.15
N GLY A 191 13.19 17.12 11.47
CA GLY A 191 13.62 16.09 10.50
C GLY A 191 13.53 16.51 9.04
N GLY A 192 12.98 17.68 8.72
CA GLY A 192 12.93 18.30 7.40
C GLY A 192 13.87 19.50 7.32
#